data_46737a85c5eda2a3636f0825925fb330
#
_entry.id   46737a85c5eda2a3636f0825925fb330
#
_cell.length_a   1.000
_cell.length_b   1.000
_cell.length_c   1.000
_cell.angle_alpha   90.00
_cell.angle_beta   90.00
_cell.angle_gamma   90.00
#
_symmetry.space_group_name_H-M   'P 1'
#
loop_
_entity.id
_entity.type
_entity.pdbx_description
1 polymer ?
#
loop_
_entity_poly.entity_id
_entity_poly.type
_entity_poly.pdbx_seq_one_letter_code
_entity_poly.pdbx_strand_id
1 'polypeptide(L)'
;MTTVQVKGHDQAVLSVLNGDVDAAFVFEDARNTVKNDYPEIMDEVEPMYFTEPIPNDTISVRSDMSEEWDKKIQDAFIAIGKDEEGKQIISDIYSHEGYVVSQDSNFDIVREYAEQVGQ
;
A
#
# COMPACT_ATOMS: atom_id res chain seq x y z
N MET A 1 -12.58 6.70 -22.37
CA MET A 1 -12.12 7.11 -21.02
C MET A 1 -10.71 7.67 -21.17
N THR A 2 -10.43 8.85 -20.66
CA THR A 2 -9.09 9.44 -20.70
C THR A 2 -8.41 9.15 -19.37
N THR A 3 -7.20 8.60 -19.41
CA THR A 3 -6.42 8.27 -18.21
C THR A 3 -5.35 9.34 -17.99
N VAL A 4 -5.23 9.84 -16.77
CA VAL A 4 -4.20 10.79 -16.34
C VAL A 4 -3.35 10.11 -15.28
N GLN A 5 -2.03 10.13 -15.47
CA GLN A 5 -1.10 9.59 -14.49
C GLN A 5 -0.60 10.71 -13.58
N VAL A 6 -0.69 10.50 -12.27
CA VAL A 6 -0.19 11.40 -11.22
C VAL A 6 0.96 10.73 -10.44
N LYS A 7 1.71 11.50 -9.65
CA LYS A 7 2.91 11.00 -8.98
C LYS A 7 2.66 10.27 -7.66
N GLY A 8 1.48 10.46 -7.05
CA GLY A 8 1.17 9.89 -5.75
C GLY A 8 -0.32 9.77 -5.50
N HIS A 9 -0.67 8.97 -4.50
CA HIS A 9 -2.07 8.75 -4.11
C HIS A 9 -2.72 10.01 -3.52
N ASP A 10 -1.95 10.84 -2.81
CA ASP A 10 -2.32 12.16 -2.31
C ASP A 10 -2.77 13.08 -3.46
N GLN A 11 -1.97 13.16 -4.52
CA GLN A 11 -2.31 13.95 -5.70
C GLN A 11 -3.53 13.38 -6.44
N ALA A 12 -3.68 12.05 -6.46
CA ALA A 12 -4.82 11.42 -7.10
C ALA A 12 -6.14 11.80 -6.42
N VAL A 13 -6.22 11.74 -5.09
CA VAL A 13 -7.44 12.12 -4.36
C VAL A 13 -7.71 13.62 -4.41
N LEU A 14 -6.67 14.46 -4.40
CA LEU A 14 -6.82 15.91 -4.57
C LEU A 14 -7.31 16.28 -5.97
N SER A 15 -6.90 15.55 -7.01
CA SER A 15 -7.41 15.78 -8.37
C SER A 15 -8.91 15.48 -8.49
N VAL A 16 -9.44 14.53 -7.74
CA VAL A 16 -10.88 14.29 -7.64
C VAL A 16 -11.56 15.42 -6.89
N LEU A 17 -11.03 15.82 -5.74
CA LEU A 17 -11.58 16.92 -4.93
C LEU A 17 -11.66 18.23 -5.73
N ASN A 18 -10.62 18.53 -6.51
CA ASN A 18 -10.59 19.74 -7.36
C ASN A 18 -11.44 19.64 -8.63
N GLY A 19 -11.99 18.47 -8.97
CA GLY A 19 -12.74 18.23 -10.19
C GLY A 19 -11.89 18.14 -11.46
N ASP A 20 -10.58 17.90 -11.33
CA ASP A 20 -9.67 17.70 -12.46
C ASP A 20 -9.89 16.34 -13.14
N VAL A 21 -10.36 15.36 -12.38
CA VAL A 21 -10.74 14.02 -12.82
C VAL A 21 -12.01 13.56 -12.12
N ASP A 22 -12.77 12.67 -12.75
CA ASP A 22 -14.03 12.15 -12.20
C ASP A 22 -13.82 11.05 -11.14
N ALA A 23 -12.71 10.30 -11.22
CA ALA A 23 -12.38 9.21 -10.31
C ALA A 23 -10.87 8.94 -10.28
N ALA A 24 -10.40 8.34 -9.19
CA ALA A 24 -9.00 7.93 -9.01
C ALA A 24 -8.90 6.52 -8.44
N PHE A 25 -7.82 5.81 -8.81
CA PHE A 25 -7.44 4.53 -8.21
C PHE A 25 -6.35 4.77 -7.18
N VAL A 26 -6.62 4.41 -5.93
CA VAL A 26 -5.75 4.67 -4.80
C VAL A 26 -5.82 3.52 -3.80
N PHE A 27 -4.88 3.48 -2.82
CA PHE A 27 -5.01 2.55 -1.70
C PHE A 27 -6.11 2.99 -0.72
N GLU A 28 -6.59 2.09 0.09
CA GLU A 28 -7.54 2.35 1.17
C GLU A 28 -6.82 2.85 2.44
N ASP A 29 -7.14 3.98 3.05
CA ASP A 29 -7.96 5.07 2.53
C ASP A 29 -7.03 6.26 2.29
N ALA A 30 -6.67 6.50 1.03
CA ALA A 30 -5.71 7.53 0.65
C ALA A 30 -6.15 8.97 1.04
N ARG A 31 -7.44 9.21 1.28
CA ARG A 31 -7.94 10.50 1.77
C ARG A 31 -7.33 10.89 3.12
N ASN A 32 -6.95 9.88 3.93
CA ASN A 32 -6.31 10.11 5.23
C ASN A 32 -4.96 10.80 5.13
N THR A 33 -4.28 10.72 3.97
CA THR A 33 -2.97 11.36 3.77
C THR A 33 -3.06 12.87 3.67
N VAL A 34 -4.22 13.40 3.28
CA VAL A 34 -4.43 14.83 3.02
C VAL A 34 -5.52 15.48 3.90
N LYS A 35 -6.27 14.72 4.69
CA LYS A 35 -7.41 15.20 5.49
C LYS A 35 -7.06 16.32 6.50
N ASN A 36 -5.81 16.39 6.92
CA ASN A 36 -5.39 17.44 7.87
C ASN A 36 -5.33 18.81 7.21
N ASP A 37 -4.97 18.87 5.92
CA ASP A 37 -4.89 20.08 5.12
C ASP A 37 -6.20 20.36 4.36
N TYR A 38 -6.96 19.31 4.03
CA TYR A 38 -8.20 19.34 3.26
C TYR A 38 -9.27 18.49 3.94
N PRO A 39 -9.81 18.92 5.11
CA PRO A 39 -10.75 18.10 5.88
C PRO A 39 -12.04 17.78 5.12
N GLU A 40 -12.47 18.64 4.20
CA GLU A 40 -13.63 18.47 3.34
C GLU A 40 -13.53 17.23 2.44
N ILE A 41 -12.33 16.69 2.18
CA ILE A 41 -12.13 15.54 1.31
C ILE A 41 -12.86 14.29 1.83
N MET A 42 -13.07 14.19 3.13
CA MET A 42 -13.77 13.05 3.73
C MET A 42 -15.27 13.04 3.37
N ASP A 43 -15.84 14.23 3.12
CA ASP A 43 -17.25 14.40 2.79
C ASP A 43 -17.51 14.53 1.28
N GLU A 44 -16.55 15.10 0.53
CA GLU A 44 -16.73 15.41 -0.90
C GLU A 44 -16.18 14.33 -1.83
N VAL A 45 -15.25 13.50 -1.37
CA VAL A 45 -14.68 12.40 -2.16
C VAL A 45 -15.07 11.06 -1.54
N GLU A 46 -15.96 10.33 -2.19
CA GLU A 46 -16.48 9.06 -1.68
C GLU A 46 -15.79 7.85 -2.33
N PRO A 47 -15.44 6.79 -1.56
CA PRO A 47 -15.03 5.52 -2.14
C PRO A 47 -16.19 4.86 -2.88
N MET A 48 -16.03 4.64 -4.18
CA MET A 48 -17.07 4.02 -5.02
C MET A 48 -17.00 2.49 -5.01
N TYR A 49 -15.80 1.94 -4.88
CA TYR A 49 -15.56 0.50 -4.99
C TYR A 49 -14.26 0.11 -4.28
N PHE A 50 -14.27 -1.06 -3.65
CA PHE A 50 -13.08 -1.70 -3.10
C PHE A 50 -12.80 -2.99 -3.86
N THR A 51 -11.54 -3.19 -4.25
CA THR A 51 -11.10 -4.48 -4.82
C THR A 51 -11.01 -5.54 -3.73
N GLU A 52 -10.80 -6.80 -4.13
CA GLU A 52 -10.30 -7.78 -3.18
C GLU A 52 -8.97 -7.30 -2.56
N PRO A 53 -8.67 -7.69 -1.31
CA PRO A 53 -7.43 -7.29 -0.67
C PRO A 53 -6.19 -7.67 -1.50
N ILE A 54 -5.33 -6.70 -1.75
CA ILE A 54 -4.06 -6.91 -2.44
C ILE A 54 -2.96 -6.88 -1.39
N PRO A 55 -2.04 -7.86 -1.35
CA PRO A 55 -0.92 -7.85 -0.42
C PRO A 55 -0.10 -6.57 -0.56
N ASN A 56 0.30 -6.01 0.57
CA ASN A 56 1.20 -4.86 0.62
C ASN A 56 2.62 -5.24 0.16
N ASP A 57 3.48 -4.24 0.12
CA ASP A 57 4.88 -4.36 -0.24
C ASP A 57 5.60 -5.46 0.55
N THR A 58 6.59 -6.06 -0.08
CA THR A 58 7.42 -7.11 0.53
C THR A 58 8.83 -6.64 0.80
N ILE A 59 9.44 -7.22 1.83
CA ILE A 59 10.89 -7.16 2.01
C ILE A 59 11.47 -8.38 1.32
N SER A 60 12.21 -8.14 0.25
CA SER A 60 12.80 -9.20 -0.57
C SER A 60 14.31 -9.24 -0.37
N VAL A 61 14.85 -10.45 -0.33
CA VAL A 61 16.29 -10.69 -0.26
C VAL A 61 16.79 -11.31 -1.57
N ARG A 62 18.09 -11.24 -1.82
CA ARG A 62 18.70 -11.85 -3.01
C ARG A 62 18.59 -13.38 -2.94
N SER A 63 18.37 -14.00 -4.08
CA SER A 63 18.18 -15.46 -4.18
C SER A 63 19.44 -16.28 -3.83
N ASP A 64 20.62 -15.65 -3.79
CA ASP A 64 21.89 -16.28 -3.38
C ASP A 64 22.23 -16.08 -1.90
N MET A 65 21.32 -15.49 -1.11
CA MET A 65 21.46 -15.39 0.33
C MET A 65 21.28 -16.77 0.98
N SER A 66 22.08 -17.04 2.02
CA SER A 66 21.91 -18.30 2.75
C SER A 66 20.60 -18.31 3.54
N GLU A 67 19.97 -19.46 3.66
CA GLU A 67 18.72 -19.64 4.42
C GLU A 67 18.85 -19.17 5.89
N GLU A 68 20.04 -19.28 6.48
CA GLU A 68 20.31 -18.80 7.83
C GLU A 68 20.16 -17.27 7.92
N TRP A 69 20.70 -16.52 6.95
CA TRP A 69 20.58 -15.07 6.92
C TRP A 69 19.18 -14.60 6.54
N ASP A 70 18.55 -15.26 5.58
CA ASP A 70 17.16 -14.99 5.22
C ASP A 70 16.26 -15.08 6.46
N LYS A 71 16.36 -16.21 7.18
CA LYS A 71 15.59 -16.38 8.41
C LYS A 71 15.90 -15.32 9.48
N LYS A 72 17.17 -14.96 9.68
CA LYS A 72 17.56 -13.93 10.65
C LYS A 72 16.95 -12.56 10.31
N ILE A 73 16.95 -12.20 9.04
CA ILE A 73 16.35 -10.93 8.56
C ILE A 73 14.84 -10.97 8.78
N GLN A 74 14.17 -12.04 8.38
CA GLN A 74 12.73 -12.21 8.58
C GLN A 74 12.34 -12.10 10.07
N ASP A 75 13.05 -12.83 10.93
CA ASP A 75 12.80 -12.82 12.38
C ASP A 75 13.04 -11.41 12.98
N ALA A 76 14.03 -10.67 12.49
CA ALA A 76 14.32 -9.31 12.94
C ALA A 76 13.18 -8.33 12.59
N PHE A 77 12.67 -8.36 11.36
CA PHE A 77 11.55 -7.50 10.96
C PHE A 77 10.27 -7.84 11.72
N ILE A 78 9.99 -9.13 11.92
CA ILE A 78 8.84 -9.57 12.74
C ILE A 78 8.99 -9.11 14.20
N ALA A 79 10.21 -9.15 14.76
CA ALA A 79 10.46 -8.67 16.11
C ALA A 79 10.27 -7.16 16.25
N ILE A 80 10.75 -6.37 15.30
CA ILE A 80 10.53 -4.91 15.26
C ILE A 80 9.03 -4.60 15.26
N GLY A 81 8.23 -5.31 14.45
CA GLY A 81 6.79 -5.14 14.42
C GLY A 81 6.03 -5.60 15.67
N LYS A 82 6.69 -6.24 16.64
CA LYS A 82 6.11 -6.63 17.93
C LYS A 82 6.53 -5.72 19.09
N ASP A 83 7.59 -4.96 18.90
CA ASP A 83 8.08 -3.98 19.87
C ASP A 83 7.29 -2.68 19.76
N GLU A 84 6.96 -2.04 20.87
CA GLU A 84 6.11 -0.82 20.85
C GLU A 84 6.80 0.37 20.15
N GLU A 85 8.12 0.55 20.39
CA GLU A 85 8.89 1.59 19.71
C GLU A 85 9.04 1.27 18.21
N GLY A 86 9.30 -0.01 17.88
CA GLY A 86 9.37 -0.49 16.51
C GLY A 86 8.08 -0.30 15.74
N LYS A 87 6.92 -0.60 16.32
CA LYS A 87 5.60 -0.36 15.72
C LYS A 87 5.39 1.12 15.44
N GLN A 88 5.75 2.00 16.39
CA GLN A 88 5.60 3.43 16.19
C GLN A 88 6.43 3.92 15.00
N ILE A 89 7.68 3.47 14.89
CA ILE A 89 8.56 3.82 13.75
C ILE A 89 7.97 3.32 12.42
N ILE A 90 7.50 2.07 12.38
CA ILE A 90 6.89 1.50 11.17
C ILE A 90 5.64 2.28 10.78
N SER A 91 4.79 2.62 11.75
CA SER A 91 3.56 3.39 11.54
C SER A 91 3.87 4.79 11.01
N ASP A 92 4.84 5.48 11.60
CA ASP A 92 5.19 6.87 11.24
C ASP A 92 5.80 6.97 9.83
N ILE A 93 6.56 5.95 9.41
CA ILE A 93 7.26 5.97 8.11
C ILE A 93 6.41 5.39 7.00
N TYR A 94 5.72 4.27 7.26
CA TYR A 94 5.05 3.46 6.24
C TYR A 94 3.53 3.35 6.42
N SER A 95 2.98 3.84 7.52
CA SER A 95 1.58 3.64 7.90
C SER A 95 1.19 2.14 8.00
N HIS A 96 2.15 1.29 8.34
CA HIS A 96 1.97 -0.15 8.55
C HIS A 96 1.85 -0.47 10.03
N GLU A 97 1.20 -1.60 10.34
CA GLU A 97 1.05 -2.08 11.71
C GLU A 97 2.16 -3.08 12.12
N GLY A 98 2.95 -3.58 11.16
CA GLY A 98 4.02 -4.53 11.39
C GLY A 98 4.31 -5.40 10.17
N TYR A 99 5.01 -6.52 10.41
CA TYR A 99 5.41 -7.47 9.37
C TYR A 99 4.95 -8.89 9.70
N VAL A 100 4.57 -9.63 8.66
CA VAL A 100 4.19 -11.04 8.75
C VAL A 100 4.98 -11.86 7.75
N VAL A 101 5.07 -13.17 7.99
CA VAL A 101 5.66 -14.08 7.00
C VAL A 101 4.80 -14.09 5.75
N SER A 102 5.41 -13.85 4.60
CA SER A 102 4.76 -13.90 3.30
C SER A 102 5.04 -15.23 2.60
N GLN A 103 4.12 -15.62 1.72
CA GLN A 103 4.25 -16.77 0.83
C GLN A 103 3.96 -16.33 -0.60
N ASP A 104 4.63 -16.95 -1.57
CA ASP A 104 4.47 -16.62 -2.98
C ASP A 104 3.01 -16.67 -3.46
N SER A 105 2.23 -17.64 -2.97
CA SER A 105 0.81 -17.78 -3.29
C SER A 105 -0.07 -16.61 -2.82
N ASN A 106 0.39 -15.79 -1.87
CA ASN A 106 -0.35 -14.61 -1.45
C ASN A 106 -0.49 -13.58 -2.60
N PHE A 107 0.38 -13.66 -3.61
CA PHE A 107 0.43 -12.76 -4.76
C PHE A 107 -0.26 -13.30 -6.01
N ASP A 108 -0.95 -14.43 -5.94
CA ASP A 108 -1.65 -15.02 -7.09
C ASP A 108 -2.73 -14.06 -7.62
N ILE A 109 -3.41 -13.34 -6.76
CA ILE A 109 -4.37 -12.30 -7.17
C ILE A 109 -3.73 -11.21 -8.04
N VAL A 110 -2.49 -10.83 -7.73
CA VAL A 110 -1.75 -9.82 -8.52
C VAL A 110 -1.39 -10.38 -9.89
N ARG A 111 -1.03 -11.67 -9.98
CA ARG A 111 -0.75 -12.36 -11.24
C ARG A 111 -1.98 -12.45 -12.12
N GLU A 112 -3.14 -12.80 -11.53
CA GLU A 112 -4.42 -12.82 -12.25
C GLU A 112 -4.78 -11.45 -12.83
N TYR A 113 -4.59 -10.37 -12.06
CA TYR A 113 -4.83 -9.01 -12.58
C TYR A 113 -3.84 -8.62 -13.68
N ALA A 114 -2.56 -8.97 -13.55
CA ALA A 114 -1.56 -8.72 -14.58
C ALA A 114 -1.91 -9.43 -15.90
N GLU A 115 -2.36 -10.68 -15.84
CA GLU A 115 -2.83 -11.42 -17.03
C GLU A 115 -4.05 -10.78 -17.69
N GLN A 116 -5.02 -10.29 -16.90
CA GLN A 116 -6.22 -9.61 -17.41
C GLN A 116 -5.91 -8.31 -18.13
N VAL A 117 -4.89 -7.56 -17.71
CA VAL A 117 -4.49 -6.30 -18.35
C VAL A 117 -3.42 -6.48 -19.41
N GLY A 118 -2.96 -7.71 -19.66
CA GLY A 118 -2.02 -8.03 -20.74
C GLY A 118 -0.56 -7.64 -20.45
N GLN A 119 -0.16 -7.70 -19.20
CA GLN A 119 1.23 -7.47 -18.76
C GLN A 119 1.94 -8.77 -18.40
#